data_c6dce1715afd9e4aada921f678ea78c3
#
_entry.id   c6dce1715afd9e4aada921f678ea78c3
#
_cell.length_a   1.000
_cell.length_b   1.000
_cell.length_c   1.000
_cell.angle_alpha   90.00
_cell.angle_beta   90.00
_cell.angle_gamma   90.00
#
_symmetry.space_group_name_H-M   'P 1'
#
loop_
_entity.id
_entity.type
_entity.pdbx_description
1 polymer ?
#
loop_
_entity_poly.entity_id
_entity_poly.type
_entity_poly.pdbx_seq_one_letter_code
_entity_poly.pdbx_strand_id
1 'polypeptide(L)'
;MSDARADEDWEYWMKYSFNARVNEKVALFIKPQFRWRDDFNEFYFHRTWAGATLKVLKWLDVAPQYSYKTSKHSGNHWPPENFLALDLIPKIALFDLKVSDRNRVMYGLDDYVWTYRNRIKIARPFKKALWGHGLTPFIADEGFYNDKAHEFYENRAEFGFGTKIIKNIELELSYIFRSKEKKDKWIKSHILCSLLKFKF
;
A
#
# COMPACT_ATOMS: atom_id res chain seq x y z
N MET A 1 4.90 -21.97 30.56
CA MET A 1 3.76 -21.03 30.49
C MET A 1 4.23 -19.77 29.80
N SER A 2 4.27 -19.77 28.47
CA SER A 2 4.55 -18.57 27.68
C SER A 2 4.19 -18.82 26.21
N ASP A 3 2.91 -18.83 25.85
CA ASP A 3 2.54 -18.92 24.42
C ASP A 3 1.20 -18.27 24.06
N ALA A 4 0.69 -17.38 24.91
CA ALA A 4 -0.59 -16.70 24.65
C ALA A 4 -0.44 -15.28 24.04
N ARG A 5 0.78 -14.81 23.70
CA ARG A 5 1.01 -13.47 23.14
C ARG A 5 1.35 -13.44 21.64
N ALA A 6 1.31 -14.56 20.95
CA ALA A 6 1.76 -14.66 19.55
C ALA A 6 0.71 -14.29 18.49
N ASP A 7 -0.54 -14.00 18.84
CA ASP A 7 -1.61 -13.87 17.85
C ASP A 7 -1.99 -12.43 17.47
N GLU A 8 -1.51 -11.41 18.15
CA GLU A 8 -1.81 -10.01 17.82
C GLU A 8 -0.55 -9.14 17.96
N ASP A 9 -0.03 -8.63 16.83
CA ASP A 9 1.14 -7.76 16.77
C ASP A 9 0.73 -6.36 16.31
N TRP A 10 1.27 -5.32 16.95
CA TRP A 10 1.13 -3.95 16.51
C TRP A 10 2.31 -3.57 15.64
N GLU A 11 2.01 -3.12 14.42
CA GLU A 11 3.00 -2.67 13.46
C GLU A 11 2.81 -1.17 13.13
N TYR A 12 3.90 -0.50 12.78
CA TYR A 12 3.87 0.83 12.20
C TYR A 12 4.44 0.81 10.78
N TRP A 13 3.68 1.37 9.83
CA TRP A 13 4.08 1.50 8.44
C TRP A 13 4.21 2.97 8.04
N MET A 14 5.42 3.39 7.76
CA MET A 14 5.71 4.72 7.22
C MET A 14 5.92 4.63 5.72
N LYS A 15 5.16 5.41 4.97
CA LYS A 15 5.18 5.44 3.52
C LYS A 15 5.40 6.86 3.03
N TYR A 16 6.16 6.98 1.95
CA TYR A 16 6.29 8.22 1.20
C TYR A 16 5.88 7.99 -0.25
N SER A 17 5.45 9.05 -0.93
CA SER A 17 5.14 9.01 -2.35
C SER A 17 5.57 10.32 -2.98
N PHE A 18 6.66 10.28 -3.74
CA PHE A 18 7.15 11.40 -4.53
C PHE A 18 6.63 11.22 -5.95
N ASN A 19 5.88 12.21 -6.46
CA ASN A 19 5.26 12.14 -7.77
C ASN A 19 5.65 13.40 -8.56
N ALA A 20 6.35 13.20 -9.67
CA ALA A 20 6.75 14.26 -10.60
C ALA A 20 5.89 14.17 -11.87
N ARG A 21 5.15 15.26 -12.17
CA ARG A 21 4.31 15.33 -13.36
C ARG A 21 5.17 15.71 -14.56
N VAL A 22 5.28 14.79 -15.54
CA VAL A 22 6.00 15.05 -16.80
C VAL A 22 5.10 15.80 -17.77
N ASN A 23 3.85 15.36 -17.91
CA ASN A 23 2.82 16.01 -18.74
C ASN A 23 1.42 15.65 -18.23
N GLU A 24 0.36 15.98 -18.98
CA GLU A 24 -1.02 15.71 -18.56
C GLU A 24 -1.37 14.22 -18.44
N LYS A 25 -0.63 13.36 -19.16
CA LYS A 25 -0.88 11.90 -19.22
C LYS A 25 0.13 11.07 -18.44
N VAL A 26 1.32 11.62 -18.13
CA VAL A 26 2.44 10.88 -17.55
C VAL A 26 2.92 11.53 -16.27
N ALA A 27 3.04 10.75 -15.22
CA ALA A 27 3.70 11.12 -13.97
C ALA A 27 4.67 10.01 -13.53
N LEU A 28 5.89 10.38 -13.18
CA LEU A 28 6.87 9.48 -12.59
C LEU A 28 6.68 9.43 -11.07
N PHE A 29 7.02 8.30 -10.46
CA PHE A 29 6.95 8.19 -9.01
C PHE A 29 8.07 7.35 -8.41
N ILE A 30 8.41 7.69 -7.15
CA ILE A 30 9.19 6.85 -6.24
C ILE A 30 8.42 6.76 -4.92
N LYS A 31 8.25 5.54 -4.38
CA LYS A 31 7.44 5.28 -3.20
C LYS A 31 8.18 4.38 -2.21
N PRO A 32 9.05 4.92 -1.36
CA PRO A 32 9.67 4.16 -0.27
C PRO A 32 8.66 3.88 0.84
N GLN A 33 8.83 2.72 1.45
CA GLN A 33 8.05 2.22 2.58
C GLN A 33 8.94 1.55 3.59
N PHE A 34 8.72 1.85 4.86
CA PHE A 34 9.41 1.30 6.02
C PHE A 34 8.39 0.71 6.98
N ARG A 35 8.73 -0.40 7.65
CA ARG A 35 7.83 -1.05 8.60
C ARG A 35 8.56 -1.50 9.84
N TRP A 36 7.88 -1.29 10.95
CA TRP A 36 8.27 -1.75 12.29
C TRP A 36 7.22 -2.71 12.81
N ARG A 37 7.63 -3.74 13.53
CA ARG A 37 6.81 -4.74 14.23
C ARG A 37 7.24 -4.83 15.68
N ASP A 38 6.70 -5.80 16.42
CA ASP A 38 7.01 -6.02 17.85
C ASP A 38 6.74 -4.74 18.66
N ASP A 39 5.46 -4.29 18.61
CA ASP A 39 5.01 -3.05 19.24
C ASP A 39 5.90 -1.82 18.85
N PHE A 40 6.23 -1.73 17.54
CA PHE A 40 7.04 -0.68 16.90
C PHE A 40 8.53 -0.70 17.22
N ASN A 41 9.05 -1.70 17.96
CA ASN A 41 10.43 -1.75 18.40
C ASN A 41 11.40 -2.33 17.38
N GLU A 42 10.92 -3.18 16.45
CA GLU A 42 11.78 -3.83 15.48
C GLU A 42 11.53 -3.31 14.05
N PHE A 43 12.53 -2.61 13.48
CA PHE A 43 12.55 -2.35 12.03
C PHE A 43 12.82 -3.65 11.29
N TYR A 44 11.88 -4.07 10.42
CA TYR A 44 11.97 -5.40 9.81
C TYR A 44 11.77 -5.39 8.29
N PHE A 45 11.40 -4.26 7.69
CA PHE A 45 11.03 -4.24 6.29
C PHE A 45 11.27 -2.88 5.63
N HIS A 46 11.89 -2.92 4.46
CA HIS A 46 11.99 -1.80 3.53
C HIS A 46 11.52 -2.24 2.14
N ARG A 47 10.81 -1.35 1.44
CA ARG A 47 10.47 -1.52 0.03
C ARG A 47 10.45 -0.17 -0.66
N THR A 48 11.02 -0.10 -1.86
CA THR A 48 10.89 1.07 -2.73
C THR A 48 10.27 0.64 -4.04
N TRP A 49 9.24 1.35 -4.46
CA TRP A 49 8.64 1.26 -5.78
C TRP A 49 9.11 2.45 -6.60
N ALA A 50 9.50 2.22 -7.86
CA ALA A 50 9.78 3.26 -8.84
C ALA A 50 9.07 2.92 -10.15
N GLY A 51 8.46 3.93 -10.79
CA GLY A 51 7.69 3.68 -12.01
C GLY A 51 7.04 4.91 -12.58
N ALA A 52 6.12 4.67 -13.50
CA ALA A 52 5.33 5.71 -14.14
C ALA A 52 3.84 5.42 -14.00
N THR A 53 3.02 6.46 -13.87
CA THR A 53 1.57 6.38 -13.99
C THR A 53 1.19 7.00 -15.33
N LEU A 54 0.52 6.22 -16.16
CA LEU A 54 0.03 6.59 -17.49
C LEU A 54 -1.50 6.70 -17.43
N LYS A 55 -2.05 7.89 -17.69
CA LYS A 55 -3.49 8.10 -17.84
C LYS A 55 -3.91 7.67 -19.24
N VAL A 56 -4.30 6.43 -19.41
CA VAL A 56 -4.68 5.86 -20.70
C VAL A 56 -6.08 6.33 -21.12
N LEU A 57 -7.02 6.32 -20.17
CA LEU A 57 -8.37 6.82 -20.33
C LEU A 57 -8.73 7.75 -19.16
N LYS A 58 -9.82 8.51 -19.29
CA LYS A 58 -10.29 9.38 -18.19
C LYS A 58 -10.58 8.59 -16.90
N TRP A 59 -10.95 7.33 -17.06
CA TRP A 59 -11.31 6.42 -15.97
C TRP A 59 -10.26 5.32 -15.69
N LEU A 60 -9.16 5.23 -16.47
CA LEU A 60 -8.15 4.18 -16.35
C LEU A 60 -6.73 4.73 -16.33
N ASP A 61 -6.02 4.48 -15.23
CA ASP A 61 -4.57 4.62 -15.16
C ASP A 61 -3.91 3.24 -15.29
N VAL A 62 -2.74 3.22 -15.94
CA VAL A 62 -1.84 2.06 -16.02
C VAL A 62 -0.51 2.46 -15.41
N ALA A 63 0.06 1.61 -14.54
CA ALA A 63 1.33 1.95 -13.91
C ALA A 63 2.32 0.78 -13.91
N PRO A 64 3.21 0.73 -14.93
CA PRO A 64 4.38 -0.13 -14.90
C PRO A 64 5.35 0.35 -13.82
N GLN A 65 5.92 -0.58 -13.05
CA GLN A 65 6.80 -0.26 -11.95
C GLN A 65 7.75 -1.40 -11.60
N TYR A 66 8.88 -1.02 -11.03
CA TYR A 66 9.86 -1.90 -10.43
C TYR A 66 9.82 -1.72 -8.91
N SER A 67 10.09 -2.79 -8.18
CA SER A 67 10.23 -2.76 -6.72
C SER A 67 11.46 -3.49 -6.26
N TYR A 68 12.22 -2.81 -5.42
CA TYR A 68 13.25 -3.39 -4.58
C TYR A 68 12.70 -3.54 -3.16
N LYS A 69 12.86 -4.72 -2.56
CA LYS A 69 12.37 -5.03 -1.23
C LYS A 69 13.45 -5.76 -0.44
N THR A 70 13.56 -5.47 0.86
CA THR A 70 14.30 -6.27 1.82
C THR A 70 13.44 -6.51 3.04
N SER A 71 13.60 -7.67 3.68
CA SER A 71 12.94 -7.98 4.94
C SER A 71 13.89 -8.74 5.85
N LYS A 72 13.82 -8.43 7.16
CA LYS A 72 14.67 -9.05 8.17
C LYS A 72 14.27 -10.52 8.36
N HIS A 73 15.22 -11.40 8.17
CA HIS A 73 15.13 -12.83 8.47
C HIS A 73 15.91 -13.16 9.75
N SER A 74 15.88 -14.42 10.17
CA SER A 74 16.67 -14.90 11.30
C SER A 74 18.15 -14.55 11.15
N GLY A 75 18.83 -14.20 12.25
CA GLY A 75 20.25 -13.84 12.22
C GLY A 75 20.59 -12.48 11.63
N ASN A 76 19.62 -11.54 11.60
CA ASN A 76 19.82 -10.19 11.05
C ASN A 76 20.19 -10.17 9.56
N HIS A 77 19.79 -11.19 8.81
CA HIS A 77 19.96 -11.26 7.35
C HIS A 77 18.86 -10.51 6.61
N TRP A 78 19.24 -9.72 5.59
CA TRP A 78 18.34 -8.86 4.79
C TRP A 78 18.43 -9.21 3.31
N PRO A 79 17.86 -10.33 2.86
CA PRO A 79 17.90 -10.70 1.45
C PRO A 79 17.15 -9.67 0.60
N PRO A 80 17.74 -9.23 -0.51
CA PRO A 80 17.04 -8.41 -1.49
C PRO A 80 16.06 -9.27 -2.29
N GLU A 81 14.93 -8.68 -2.62
CA GLU A 81 13.94 -9.26 -3.52
C GLU A 81 13.52 -8.18 -4.54
N ASN A 82 13.50 -8.56 -5.81
CA ASN A 82 13.25 -7.68 -6.94
C ASN A 82 11.97 -8.08 -7.67
N PHE A 83 11.14 -7.10 -8.03
CA PHE A 83 9.86 -7.36 -8.69
C PHE A 83 9.63 -6.39 -9.85
N LEU A 84 9.06 -6.91 -10.93
CA LEU A 84 8.36 -6.11 -11.91
C LEU A 84 6.86 -6.16 -11.60
N ALA A 85 6.16 -5.06 -11.77
CA ALA A 85 4.73 -5.02 -11.56
C ALA A 85 4.02 -4.11 -12.55
N LEU A 86 2.77 -4.46 -12.82
CA LEU A 86 1.85 -3.66 -13.60
C LEU A 86 0.57 -3.44 -12.80
N ASP A 87 0.20 -2.17 -12.60
CA ASP A 87 -1.09 -1.80 -12.02
C ASP A 87 -2.06 -1.38 -13.13
N LEU A 88 -3.28 -1.92 -13.10
CA LEU A 88 -4.44 -1.39 -13.78
C LEU A 88 -5.34 -0.75 -12.73
N ILE A 89 -5.66 0.53 -12.89
CA ILE A 89 -6.36 1.32 -11.87
C ILE A 89 -7.58 2.00 -12.47
N PRO A 90 -8.71 1.27 -12.67
CA PRO A 90 -9.98 1.90 -12.97
C PRO A 90 -10.44 2.80 -11.82
N LYS A 91 -11.04 3.94 -12.18
CA LYS A 91 -11.53 4.96 -11.25
C LYS A 91 -12.88 5.46 -11.71
N ILE A 92 -13.77 5.66 -10.76
CA ILE A 92 -15.08 6.25 -11.00
C ILE A 92 -15.38 7.27 -9.90
N ALA A 93 -16.03 8.33 -10.26
CA ALA A 93 -16.63 9.28 -9.32
C ALA A 93 -18.14 9.13 -9.39
N LEU A 94 -18.76 8.77 -8.27
CA LEU A 94 -20.21 8.62 -8.11
C LEU A 94 -20.65 9.60 -7.03
N PHE A 95 -21.42 10.64 -7.41
CA PHE A 95 -21.79 11.73 -6.51
C PHE A 95 -20.54 12.34 -5.84
N ASP A 96 -20.48 12.30 -4.50
CA ASP A 96 -19.34 12.78 -3.69
C ASP A 96 -18.28 11.71 -3.43
N LEU A 97 -18.49 10.46 -3.92
CA LEU A 97 -17.58 9.34 -3.68
C LEU A 97 -16.58 9.20 -4.83
N LYS A 98 -15.35 8.90 -4.47
CA LYS A 98 -14.29 8.48 -5.39
C LYS A 98 -13.98 7.02 -5.13
N VAL A 99 -14.23 6.18 -6.13
CA VAL A 99 -13.93 4.75 -6.09
C VAL A 99 -12.75 4.47 -7.01
N SER A 100 -11.80 3.72 -6.54
CA SER A 100 -10.69 3.20 -7.35
C SER A 100 -10.45 1.74 -7.02
N ASP A 101 -10.21 0.95 -8.06
CA ASP A 101 -9.87 -0.46 -7.95
C ASP A 101 -8.49 -0.68 -8.57
N ARG A 102 -7.50 -1.05 -7.75
CA ARG A 102 -6.15 -1.30 -8.22
C ARG A 102 -5.92 -2.81 -8.36
N ASN A 103 -5.80 -3.24 -9.59
CA ASN A 103 -5.44 -4.60 -9.96
C ASN A 103 -3.94 -4.63 -10.26
N ARG A 104 -3.16 -5.33 -9.44
CA ARG A 104 -1.71 -5.43 -9.56
C ARG A 104 -1.28 -6.85 -9.84
N VAL A 105 -0.59 -7.04 -10.95
CA VAL A 105 0.18 -8.26 -11.23
C VAL A 105 1.64 -7.98 -10.93
N MET A 106 2.31 -8.88 -10.21
CA MET A 106 3.72 -8.76 -9.86
C MET A 106 4.44 -10.05 -10.24
N TYR A 107 5.65 -9.90 -10.76
CA TYR A 107 6.57 -10.99 -11.08
C TYR A 107 7.85 -10.84 -10.27
N GLY A 108 8.18 -11.82 -9.45
CA GLY A 108 9.44 -11.89 -8.72
C GLY A 108 10.58 -12.26 -9.67
N LEU A 109 11.64 -11.45 -9.70
CA LEU A 109 12.79 -11.70 -10.57
C LEU A 109 13.77 -12.73 -9.98
N ASP A 110 13.68 -12.93 -8.65
CA ASP A 110 14.59 -13.82 -7.92
C ASP A 110 13.99 -15.22 -7.74
N ASP A 111 12.67 -15.32 -7.59
CA ASP A 111 11.93 -16.57 -7.32
C ASP A 111 11.03 -17.03 -8.46
N TYR A 112 10.88 -16.19 -9.51
CA TYR A 112 10.04 -16.44 -10.69
C TYR A 112 8.56 -16.68 -10.36
N VAL A 113 8.06 -16.12 -9.25
CA VAL A 113 6.69 -16.30 -8.78
C VAL A 113 5.81 -15.11 -9.18
N TRP A 114 4.62 -15.43 -9.69
CA TRP A 114 3.59 -14.45 -9.95
C TRP A 114 2.75 -14.24 -8.69
N THR A 115 2.42 -13.00 -8.42
CA THR A 115 1.44 -12.63 -7.39
C THR A 115 0.45 -11.64 -7.94
N TYR A 116 -0.81 -11.77 -7.53
CA TYR A 116 -1.87 -10.83 -7.86
C TYR A 116 -2.37 -10.15 -6.59
N ARG A 117 -2.70 -8.86 -6.72
CA ARG A 117 -3.30 -8.07 -5.64
C ARG A 117 -4.43 -7.23 -6.20
N ASN A 118 -5.56 -7.29 -5.54
CA ASN A 118 -6.67 -6.39 -5.82
C ASN A 118 -6.88 -5.47 -4.62
N ARG A 119 -7.06 -4.17 -4.85
CA ARG A 119 -7.36 -3.20 -3.80
C ARG A 119 -8.44 -2.24 -4.24
N ILE A 120 -9.61 -2.35 -3.62
CA ILE A 120 -10.71 -1.41 -3.76
C ILE A 120 -10.58 -0.33 -2.69
N LYS A 121 -10.65 0.94 -3.07
CA LYS A 121 -10.66 2.09 -2.16
C LYS A 121 -11.86 2.99 -2.49
N ILE A 122 -12.64 3.32 -1.45
CA ILE A 122 -13.75 4.27 -1.52
C ILE A 122 -13.41 5.45 -0.62
N ALA A 123 -13.47 6.66 -1.16
CA ALA A 123 -13.12 7.87 -0.45
C ALA A 123 -14.19 8.97 -0.67
N ARG A 124 -14.46 9.76 0.37
CA ARG A 124 -15.39 10.90 0.29
C ARG A 124 -14.68 12.20 0.68
N PRO A 125 -14.33 13.06 -0.29
CA PRO A 125 -13.70 14.34 0.00
C PRO A 125 -14.70 15.35 0.60
N PHE A 126 -14.36 15.91 1.77
CA PHE A 126 -15.06 17.06 2.36
C PHE A 126 -14.20 18.32 2.17
N LYS A 127 -14.78 19.39 1.60
CA LYS A 127 -14.03 20.62 1.28
C LYS A 127 -13.61 21.42 2.53
N LYS A 128 -14.43 21.37 3.58
CA LYS A 128 -14.17 22.09 4.86
C LYS A 128 -14.55 21.13 6.00
N ALA A 129 -13.58 20.56 6.70
CA ALA A 129 -13.87 19.62 7.78
C ALA A 129 -13.16 19.97 9.10
N LEU A 130 -11.84 20.16 9.11
CA LEU A 130 -11.07 20.42 10.32
C LEU A 130 -10.12 21.59 10.09
N TRP A 131 -10.17 22.59 10.97
CA TRP A 131 -9.30 23.80 10.93
C TRP A 131 -9.15 24.45 9.55
N GLY A 132 -10.22 24.43 8.74
CA GLY A 132 -10.19 25.02 7.39
C GLY A 132 -9.56 24.14 6.30
N HIS A 133 -9.02 22.98 6.63
CA HIS A 133 -8.46 22.02 5.68
C HIS A 133 -9.51 20.99 5.25
N GLY A 134 -9.44 20.57 3.98
CA GLY A 134 -10.29 19.51 3.46
C GLY A 134 -9.88 18.17 4.07
N LEU A 135 -10.85 17.37 4.50
CA LEU A 135 -10.66 16.01 4.99
C LEU A 135 -11.22 15.00 3.98
N THR A 136 -10.52 13.91 3.76
CA THR A 136 -10.95 12.84 2.86
C THR A 136 -10.91 11.50 3.60
N PRO A 137 -11.97 11.14 4.35
CA PRO A 137 -12.08 9.80 4.89
C PRO A 137 -12.15 8.76 3.78
N PHE A 138 -11.64 7.57 4.05
CA PHE A 138 -11.67 6.45 3.12
C PHE A 138 -11.70 5.11 3.84
N ILE A 139 -12.21 4.12 3.13
CA ILE A 139 -12.08 2.72 3.43
C ILE A 139 -11.46 2.01 2.24
N ALA A 140 -10.73 0.93 2.50
CA ALA A 140 -10.19 0.08 1.43
C ALA A 140 -10.10 -1.37 1.91
N ASP A 141 -10.16 -2.27 0.96
CA ASP A 141 -9.89 -3.69 1.15
C ASP A 141 -8.86 -4.15 0.12
N GLU A 142 -7.87 -4.94 0.52
CA GLU A 142 -6.83 -5.46 -0.37
C GLU A 142 -6.62 -6.96 -0.14
N GLY A 143 -6.92 -7.75 -1.17
CA GLY A 143 -6.66 -9.18 -1.23
C GLY A 143 -5.37 -9.51 -1.96
N PHE A 144 -4.71 -10.60 -1.56
CA PHE A 144 -3.43 -11.05 -2.11
C PHE A 144 -3.52 -12.52 -2.50
N TYR A 145 -3.21 -12.82 -3.75
CA TYR A 145 -3.17 -14.16 -4.31
C TYR A 145 -1.76 -14.54 -4.73
N ASN A 146 -1.35 -15.78 -4.46
CA ASN A 146 -0.08 -16.35 -4.86
C ASN A 146 -0.32 -17.46 -5.87
N ASP A 147 0.24 -17.35 -7.06
CA ASP A 147 0.08 -18.33 -8.13
C ASP A 147 0.73 -19.68 -7.79
N LYS A 148 1.89 -19.66 -7.16
CA LYS A 148 2.60 -20.91 -6.79
C LYS A 148 1.82 -21.76 -5.77
N ALA A 149 1.13 -21.11 -4.85
CA ALA A 149 0.30 -21.77 -3.84
C ALA A 149 -1.16 -21.94 -4.29
N HIS A 150 -1.58 -21.29 -5.39
CA HIS A 150 -2.95 -21.25 -5.89
C HIS A 150 -3.99 -20.80 -4.86
N GLU A 151 -3.61 -19.85 -3.97
CA GLU A 151 -4.45 -19.44 -2.85
C GLU A 151 -4.37 -17.94 -2.53
N PHE A 152 -5.42 -17.45 -1.85
CA PHE A 152 -5.41 -16.16 -1.20
C PHE A 152 -4.76 -16.31 0.18
N TYR A 153 -3.62 -15.65 0.37
CA TYR A 153 -2.79 -15.79 1.58
C TYR A 153 -2.80 -14.57 2.50
N GLU A 154 -3.34 -13.44 2.06
CA GLU A 154 -3.39 -12.23 2.87
C GLU A 154 -4.59 -11.36 2.48
N ASN A 155 -5.25 -10.76 3.48
CA ASN A 155 -6.25 -9.72 3.32
C ASN A 155 -5.93 -8.54 4.25
N ARG A 156 -6.28 -7.33 3.81
CA ARG A 156 -6.11 -6.09 4.57
C ARG A 156 -7.35 -5.23 4.43
N ALA A 157 -8.08 -5.07 5.52
CA ALA A 157 -9.10 -4.05 5.65
C ALA A 157 -8.46 -2.76 6.19
N GLU A 158 -8.67 -1.64 5.53
CA GLU A 158 -8.07 -0.35 5.88
C GLU A 158 -9.14 0.73 6.00
N PHE A 159 -9.05 1.55 7.03
CA PHE A 159 -9.81 2.78 7.14
C PHE A 159 -8.90 3.93 7.59
N GLY A 160 -9.19 5.12 7.11
CA GLY A 160 -8.33 6.26 7.40
C GLY A 160 -8.86 7.55 6.84
N PHE A 161 -8.03 8.57 6.89
CA PHE A 161 -8.32 9.87 6.32
C PHE A 161 -7.08 10.50 5.70
N GLY A 162 -7.30 11.29 4.66
CA GLY A 162 -6.30 12.12 4.03
C GLY A 162 -6.62 13.59 4.19
N THR A 163 -5.59 14.42 4.30
CA THR A 163 -5.69 15.87 4.30
C THR A 163 -4.54 16.51 3.55
N LYS A 164 -4.77 17.70 2.98
CA LYS A 164 -3.68 18.51 2.41
C LYS A 164 -3.08 19.35 3.53
N ILE A 165 -1.77 19.17 3.77
CA ILE A 165 -1.03 20.02 4.71
C ILE A 165 -0.71 21.37 4.04
N ILE A 166 -0.17 21.30 2.81
CA ILE A 166 0.10 22.46 1.94
C ILE A 166 -0.23 22.08 0.49
N LYS A 167 -0.10 23.02 -0.45
CA LYS A 167 -0.49 22.84 -1.86
C LYS A 167 0.01 21.55 -2.49
N ASN A 168 1.24 21.14 -2.20
CA ASN A 168 1.91 20.01 -2.83
C ASN A 168 2.17 18.83 -1.89
N ILE A 169 1.74 18.91 -0.61
CA ILE A 169 1.94 17.85 0.38
C ILE A 169 0.60 17.41 0.96
N GLU A 170 0.35 16.11 0.85
CA GLU A 170 -0.82 15.45 1.46
C GLU A 170 -0.35 14.42 2.48
N LEU A 171 -1.05 14.35 3.61
CA LEU A 171 -0.88 13.31 4.62
C LEU A 171 -2.10 12.40 4.60
N GLU A 172 -1.90 11.07 4.58
CA GLU A 172 -2.91 10.08 4.91
C GLU A 172 -2.48 9.35 6.18
N LEU A 173 -3.41 9.22 7.13
CA LEU A 173 -3.28 8.38 8.32
C LEU A 173 -4.34 7.32 8.27
N SER A 174 -3.95 6.07 8.54
CA SER A 174 -4.89 4.95 8.50
C SER A 174 -4.54 3.86 9.50
N TYR A 175 -5.56 3.09 9.84
CA TYR A 175 -5.44 1.82 10.53
C TYR A 175 -5.74 0.71 9.53
N ILE A 176 -4.92 -0.36 9.58
CA ILE A 176 -5.06 -1.53 8.74
C ILE A 176 -5.19 -2.74 9.65
N PHE A 177 -6.27 -3.48 9.49
CA PHE A 177 -6.41 -4.82 10.03
C PHE A 177 -5.93 -5.80 8.97
N ARG A 178 -4.84 -6.51 9.27
CA ARG A 178 -4.25 -7.51 8.38
C ARG A 178 -4.52 -8.91 8.91
N SER A 179 -5.00 -9.77 8.04
CA SER A 179 -5.08 -11.22 8.24
C SER A 179 -4.17 -11.89 7.22
N LYS A 180 -3.20 -12.66 7.67
CA LYS A 180 -2.22 -13.32 6.80
C LYS A 180 -2.03 -14.77 7.19
N GLU A 181 -2.07 -15.65 6.21
CA GLU A 181 -1.79 -17.05 6.41
C GLU A 181 -0.29 -17.32 6.60
N LYS A 182 0.02 -18.11 7.60
CA LYS A 182 1.38 -18.59 7.87
C LYS A 182 1.31 -19.98 8.45
N LYS A 183 1.83 -20.98 7.73
CA LYS A 183 1.83 -22.39 8.15
C LYS A 183 0.42 -22.88 8.53
N ASP A 184 -0.55 -22.71 7.63
CA ASP A 184 -1.95 -23.13 7.79
C ASP A 184 -2.71 -22.43 8.93
N LYS A 185 -2.16 -21.32 9.47
CA LYS A 185 -2.81 -20.48 10.48
C LYS A 185 -2.94 -19.04 10.02
N TRP A 186 -4.10 -18.45 10.27
CA TRP A 186 -4.33 -17.03 10.00
C TRP A 186 -3.86 -16.19 11.19
N ILE A 187 -2.79 -15.42 10.98
CA ILE A 187 -2.23 -14.47 11.95
C ILE A 187 -2.83 -13.09 11.70
N LYS A 188 -3.30 -12.46 12.75
CA LYS A 188 -3.84 -11.11 12.73
C LYS A 188 -2.79 -10.09 13.15
N SER A 189 -2.82 -8.90 12.56
CA SER A 189 -1.95 -7.79 12.95
C SER A 189 -2.71 -6.48 12.84
N HIS A 190 -2.43 -5.60 13.78
CA HIS A 190 -2.94 -4.24 13.85
C HIS A 190 -1.85 -3.28 13.36
N ILE A 191 -2.15 -2.45 12.37
CA ILE A 191 -1.13 -1.63 11.72
C ILE A 191 -1.59 -0.18 11.72
N LEU A 192 -0.76 0.67 12.32
CA LEU A 192 -0.86 2.12 12.13
C LEU A 192 -0.04 2.51 10.90
N CYS A 193 -0.63 3.28 10.01
CA CYS A 193 0.01 3.65 8.75
C CYS A 193 -0.03 5.16 8.54
N SER A 194 1.12 5.75 8.21
CA SER A 194 1.23 7.10 7.69
C SER A 194 1.75 7.10 6.25
N LEU A 195 1.17 7.95 5.40
CA LEU A 195 1.60 8.17 4.03
C LEU A 195 1.72 9.65 3.75
N LEU A 196 2.93 10.13 3.47
CA LEU A 196 3.21 11.48 3.00
C LEU A 196 3.36 11.47 1.48
N LYS A 197 2.55 12.28 0.79
CA LYS A 197 2.57 12.42 -0.67
C LYS A 197 3.09 13.79 -1.06
N PHE A 198 4.13 13.79 -1.88
CA PHE A 198 4.73 14.99 -2.47
C PHE A 198 4.40 15.02 -3.96
N LYS A 199 3.98 16.19 -4.46
CA LYS A 199 3.60 16.41 -5.87
C LYS A 199 4.43 17.55 -6.43
N PHE A 200 5.12 17.30 -7.54
CA PHE A 200 5.98 18.23 -8.26
C PHE A 200 5.49 18.44 -9.69
#